data_d00159162975309855b205bce1a7f3d3
#
_entry.id   d00159162975309855b205bce1a7f3d3
#
_cell.length_a   1.000
_cell.length_b   1.000
_cell.length_c   1.000
_cell.angle_alpha   90.00
_cell.angle_beta   90.00
_cell.angle_gamma   90.00
#
_symmetry.space_group_name_H-M   'P 1'
#
loop_
_entity.id
_entity.type
_entity.pdbx_description
1 polymer ?
#
loop_
_entity_poly.entity_id
_entity_poly.type
_entity_poly.pdbx_seq_one_letter_code
_entity_poly.pdbx_strand_id
1 'polypeptide(L)'
;RLSSTNVLEEHAAVELFDDGNSTVSGAVLYDRKKASLVNISARAVILATGGSGQLRLQGFPTSNHVGATGDGLVLAYRQGCRLAFLDSYQYHPSGVCYPEALAGQLVTEAIRSVGAQVVNADGIHFIDEMAYRDVLAGAIIKETREGRGVTTPNGKIGVWLDTPMIDLKNGEGTLAKQFPGLIHRFERYDIDPAKTPVLIYPTLHYQNGGISVDAQCKTEVDGLWACGEVTGGLHGKNRLMGNSLLDILVFGRRSAESVKDDIPKRGALTLN
;
A
#
# COMPACT_ATOMS: atom_id res chain seq x y z
N ARG A 1 -22.95 1.13 13.66
CA ARG A 1 -22.50 1.92 14.83
C ARG A 1 -21.51 1.09 15.63
N LEU A 2 -20.32 1.62 15.90
CA LEU A 2 -19.30 1.02 16.77
C LEU A 2 -19.56 1.36 18.26
N SER A 3 -20.82 1.33 18.70
CA SER A 3 -21.24 1.81 20.02
C SER A 3 -20.70 1.00 21.21
N SER A 4 -20.08 -0.15 20.95
CA SER A 4 -19.46 -1.02 21.97
C SER A 4 -17.96 -1.22 21.75
N THR A 5 -17.35 -0.47 20.84
CA THR A 5 -15.93 -0.61 20.51
C THR A 5 -15.12 0.54 21.11
N ASN A 6 -14.10 0.21 21.88
CA ASN A 6 -13.13 1.19 22.36
C ASN A 6 -12.06 1.40 21.30
N VAL A 7 -11.82 2.66 20.91
CA VAL A 7 -10.73 3.05 20.01
C VAL A 7 -9.63 3.67 20.86
N LEU A 8 -8.43 3.10 20.81
CA LEU A 8 -7.24 3.60 21.49
C LEU A 8 -6.38 4.39 20.49
N GLU A 9 -6.67 5.67 20.35
CA GLU A 9 -5.85 6.58 19.53
C GLU A 9 -4.51 6.85 20.18
N GLU A 10 -3.48 7.15 19.38
CA GLU A 10 -2.11 7.46 19.84
C GLU A 10 -1.44 6.29 20.60
N HIS A 11 -1.88 5.06 20.34
CA HIS A 11 -1.27 3.86 20.87
C HIS A 11 -0.59 3.06 19.76
N ALA A 12 0.65 2.68 19.97
CA ALA A 12 1.39 1.80 19.06
C ALA A 12 1.52 0.40 19.68
N ALA A 13 1.11 -0.63 18.95
CA ALA A 13 1.38 -2.01 19.36
C ALA A 13 2.88 -2.30 19.22
N VAL A 14 3.54 -2.69 20.29
CA VAL A 14 4.98 -2.92 20.34
C VAL A 14 5.34 -4.38 20.52
N GLU A 15 4.44 -5.19 21.09
CA GLU A 15 4.63 -6.60 21.30
C GLU A 15 3.28 -7.33 21.36
N LEU A 16 3.28 -8.62 20.99
CA LEU A 16 2.21 -9.55 21.32
C LEU A 16 2.71 -10.48 22.42
N PHE A 17 1.84 -10.89 23.31
CA PHE A 17 2.18 -11.88 24.34
C PHE A 17 1.25 -13.08 24.26
N ASP A 18 1.74 -14.22 24.71
CA ASP A 18 1.01 -15.48 24.78
C ASP A 18 0.60 -15.83 26.22
N ASP A 19 -0.15 -16.92 26.36
CA ASP A 19 -0.62 -17.46 27.64
C ASP A 19 0.35 -18.45 28.28
N GLY A 20 1.59 -18.55 27.80
CA GLY A 20 2.57 -19.56 28.20
C GLY A 20 2.40 -20.91 27.47
N ASN A 21 1.36 -21.08 26.65
CA ASN A 21 1.09 -22.28 25.85
C ASN A 21 1.12 -21.99 24.33
N SER A 22 1.85 -20.97 23.93
CA SER A 22 1.99 -20.52 22.53
C SER A 22 0.67 -20.03 21.89
N THR A 23 -0.30 -19.61 22.71
CA THR A 23 -1.54 -18.99 22.24
C THR A 23 -1.50 -17.48 22.49
N VAL A 24 -1.56 -16.68 21.43
CA VAL A 24 -1.59 -15.23 21.58
C VAL A 24 -2.83 -14.82 22.38
N SER A 25 -2.58 -14.11 23.49
CA SER A 25 -3.59 -13.72 24.49
C SER A 25 -3.63 -12.21 24.75
N GLY A 26 -2.92 -11.42 23.95
CA GLY A 26 -2.97 -9.99 24.08
C GLY A 26 -1.84 -9.25 23.37
N ALA A 27 -1.76 -7.96 23.64
CA ALA A 27 -0.75 -7.06 23.10
C ALA A 27 -0.27 -6.04 24.13
N VAL A 28 0.99 -5.67 24.03
CA VAL A 28 1.57 -4.51 24.72
C VAL A 28 1.49 -3.32 23.81
N LEU A 29 0.87 -2.25 24.27
CA LEU A 29 0.74 -0.99 23.56
C LEU A 29 1.60 0.08 24.24
N TYR A 30 2.18 0.96 23.44
CA TYR A 30 2.84 2.17 23.92
C TYR A 30 1.87 3.35 23.77
N ASP A 31 1.41 3.91 24.90
CA ASP A 31 0.63 5.15 24.93
C ASP A 31 1.58 6.34 24.72
N ARG A 32 1.51 6.95 23.55
CA ARG A 32 2.39 8.07 23.14
C ARG A 32 2.13 9.34 23.95
N LYS A 33 0.90 9.54 24.45
CA LYS A 33 0.54 10.72 25.26
C LYS A 33 1.08 10.62 26.67
N LYS A 34 1.03 9.43 27.27
CA LYS A 34 1.48 9.20 28.65
C LYS A 34 2.93 8.68 28.74
N ALA A 35 3.53 8.37 27.59
CA ALA A 35 4.86 7.74 27.51
C ALA A 35 4.96 6.47 28.40
N SER A 36 3.95 5.62 28.36
CA SER A 36 3.85 4.42 29.20
C SER A 36 3.38 3.21 28.41
N LEU A 37 3.69 2.02 28.91
CA LEU A 37 3.19 0.76 28.36
C LEU A 37 1.83 0.41 28.96
N VAL A 38 0.97 -0.16 28.13
CA VAL A 38 -0.37 -0.64 28.50
C VAL A 38 -0.53 -2.06 27.99
N ASN A 39 -0.84 -3.00 28.85
CA ASN A 39 -1.12 -4.39 28.48
C ASN A 39 -2.63 -4.56 28.23
N ILE A 40 -2.96 -5.09 27.07
CA ILE A 40 -4.35 -5.42 26.68
C ILE A 40 -4.47 -6.93 26.55
N SER A 41 -5.18 -7.54 27.46
CA SER A 41 -5.51 -8.97 27.37
C SER A 41 -6.70 -9.18 26.44
N ALA A 42 -6.59 -10.17 25.55
CA ALA A 42 -7.60 -10.46 24.55
C ALA A 42 -7.68 -11.97 24.27
N ARG A 43 -8.88 -12.50 24.06
CA ARG A 43 -9.07 -13.89 23.63
C ARG A 43 -8.70 -14.15 22.18
N ALA A 44 -8.54 -13.10 21.40
CA ALA A 44 -8.11 -13.15 20.01
C ALA A 44 -7.50 -11.81 19.61
N VAL A 45 -6.50 -11.83 18.75
CA VAL A 45 -5.88 -10.65 18.15
C VAL A 45 -6.01 -10.73 16.63
N ILE A 46 -6.44 -9.64 15.99
CA ILE A 46 -6.45 -9.51 14.54
C ILE A 46 -5.45 -8.43 14.15
N LEU A 47 -4.43 -8.79 13.39
CA LEU A 47 -3.49 -7.83 12.80
C LEU A 47 -4.05 -7.29 11.49
N ALA A 48 -4.25 -5.96 11.43
CA ALA A 48 -4.71 -5.25 10.24
C ALA A 48 -3.86 -3.97 10.03
N THR A 49 -2.56 -4.10 10.18
CA THR A 49 -1.58 -3.02 10.33
C THR A 49 -1.09 -2.43 9.01
N GLY A 50 -1.58 -2.92 7.88
CA GLY A 50 -1.09 -2.50 6.56
C GLY A 50 0.28 -3.09 6.23
N GLY A 51 0.90 -2.56 5.18
CA GLY A 51 2.16 -3.07 4.65
C GLY A 51 3.41 -2.36 5.18
N SER A 52 4.50 -2.43 4.41
CA SER A 52 5.82 -1.91 4.77
C SER A 52 6.41 -0.95 3.72
N GLY A 53 5.57 -0.30 2.93
CA GLY A 53 6.03 0.56 1.81
C GLY A 53 6.88 1.76 2.23
N GLN A 54 6.86 2.18 3.49
CA GLN A 54 7.74 3.24 4.01
C GLN A 54 9.19 2.81 4.22
N LEU A 55 9.50 1.54 4.15
CA LEU A 55 10.90 1.06 4.16
C LEU A 55 11.68 1.52 2.92
N ARG A 56 11.00 2.03 1.89
CA ARG A 56 11.57 2.63 0.67
C ARG A 56 12.65 1.75 0.06
N LEU A 57 12.36 0.47 -0.10
CA LEU A 57 13.28 -0.52 -0.61
C LEU A 57 13.91 -0.05 -1.93
N GLN A 58 15.21 -0.25 -2.08
CA GLN A 58 16.00 0.13 -3.27
C GLN A 58 15.94 1.63 -3.62
N GLY A 59 15.59 2.51 -2.65
CA GLY A 59 15.57 3.95 -2.86
C GLY A 59 14.41 4.50 -3.69
N PHE A 60 13.42 3.66 -4.03
CA PHE A 60 12.22 4.14 -4.71
C PHE A 60 11.39 5.06 -3.82
N PRO A 61 10.74 6.08 -4.40
CA PRO A 61 9.72 6.83 -3.68
C PRO A 61 8.57 5.90 -3.30
N THR A 62 7.73 6.32 -2.37
CA THR A 62 6.57 5.54 -1.93
C THR A 62 5.30 6.38 -1.95
N SER A 63 4.19 5.74 -2.31
CA SER A 63 2.85 6.30 -2.18
C SER A 63 2.18 5.94 -0.85
N ASN A 64 2.87 5.18 0.00
CA ASN A 64 2.29 4.65 1.23
C ASN A 64 2.25 5.69 2.35
N HIS A 65 1.26 5.55 3.24
CA HIS A 65 1.15 6.32 4.47
C HIS A 65 2.41 6.13 5.34
N VAL A 66 2.78 7.16 6.11
CA VAL A 66 3.97 7.15 6.98
C VAL A 66 4.00 6.02 8.00
N GLY A 67 2.84 5.48 8.38
CA GLY A 67 2.72 4.33 9.27
C GLY A 67 2.84 2.96 8.61
N ALA A 68 3.09 2.87 7.29
CA ALA A 68 3.29 1.60 6.60
C ALA A 68 4.74 1.12 6.78
N THR A 69 5.11 0.78 8.00
CA THR A 69 6.48 0.49 8.45
C THR A 69 6.76 -1.00 8.69
N GLY A 70 5.74 -1.86 8.46
CA GLY A 70 5.89 -3.31 8.58
C GLY A 70 5.85 -3.84 10.01
N ASP A 71 5.43 -3.03 10.98
CA ASP A 71 5.43 -3.42 12.41
C ASP A 71 4.62 -4.69 12.66
N GLY A 72 3.46 -4.84 12.02
CA GLY A 72 2.66 -6.06 12.15
C GLY A 72 3.33 -7.32 11.64
N LEU A 73 4.20 -7.21 10.62
CA LEU A 73 5.00 -8.35 10.16
C LEU A 73 6.01 -8.79 11.24
N VAL A 74 6.65 -7.81 11.89
CA VAL A 74 7.61 -8.07 12.97
C VAL A 74 6.90 -8.68 14.17
N LEU A 75 5.73 -8.16 14.55
CA LEU A 75 4.92 -8.70 15.63
C LEU A 75 4.54 -10.16 15.38
N ALA A 76 4.02 -10.47 14.19
CA ALA A 76 3.66 -11.83 13.81
C ALA A 76 4.87 -12.77 13.74
N TYR A 77 5.98 -12.31 13.15
CA TYR A 77 7.21 -13.09 13.04
C TYR A 77 7.76 -13.49 14.42
N ARG A 78 7.75 -12.56 15.39
CA ARG A 78 8.20 -12.83 16.77
C ARG A 78 7.33 -13.88 17.48
N GLN A 79 6.06 -14.00 17.10
CA GLN A 79 5.15 -15.04 17.59
C GLN A 79 5.32 -16.37 16.85
N GLY A 80 6.22 -16.44 15.86
CA GLY A 80 6.49 -17.67 15.11
C GLY A 80 5.63 -17.84 13.85
N CYS A 81 4.88 -16.82 13.43
CA CYS A 81 4.10 -16.90 12.19
C CYS A 81 5.00 -17.02 10.96
N ARG A 82 4.58 -17.86 10.01
CA ARG A 82 5.20 -17.93 8.69
C ARG A 82 4.84 -16.70 7.87
N LEU A 83 5.84 -16.23 7.13
CA LEU A 83 5.69 -15.12 6.19
C LEU A 83 5.86 -15.65 4.77
N ALA A 84 5.06 -15.13 3.83
CA ALA A 84 5.04 -15.54 2.44
C ALA A 84 5.38 -14.36 1.53
N PHE A 85 6.14 -14.61 0.46
CA PHE A 85 6.42 -13.67 -0.63
C PHE A 85 6.95 -12.29 -0.19
N LEU A 86 7.80 -12.21 0.83
CA LEU A 86 8.34 -10.95 1.34
C LEU A 86 9.17 -10.16 0.32
N ASP A 87 9.61 -10.81 -0.75
CA ASP A 87 10.29 -10.23 -1.91
C ASP A 87 9.34 -9.55 -2.89
N SER A 88 8.03 -9.65 -2.68
CA SER A 88 7.01 -9.22 -3.64
C SER A 88 6.39 -7.88 -3.27
N TYR A 89 6.95 -6.83 -3.85
CA TYR A 89 6.41 -5.48 -3.81
C TYR A 89 5.87 -5.07 -5.17
N GLN A 90 4.71 -4.42 -5.19
CA GLN A 90 4.15 -3.84 -6.39
C GLN A 90 4.54 -2.38 -6.49
N TYR A 91 5.18 -2.03 -7.61
CA TYR A 91 5.46 -0.65 -7.97
C TYR A 91 4.34 -0.13 -8.86
N HIS A 92 3.78 1.04 -8.51
CA HIS A 92 2.83 1.72 -9.37
C HIS A 92 3.60 2.52 -10.41
N PRO A 93 3.36 2.35 -11.72
CA PRO A 93 4.16 2.98 -12.76
C PRO A 93 4.05 4.51 -12.79
N SER A 94 2.91 5.07 -12.37
CA SER A 94 2.60 6.50 -12.48
C SER A 94 2.75 7.21 -11.13
N GLY A 95 3.89 7.08 -10.44
CA GLY A 95 4.25 7.96 -9.34
C GLY A 95 4.76 9.30 -9.87
N VAL A 96 4.38 10.42 -9.26
CA VAL A 96 4.93 11.73 -9.62
C VAL A 96 6.44 11.74 -9.38
N CYS A 97 7.22 12.16 -10.39
CA CYS A 97 8.66 12.35 -10.27
C CYS A 97 9.01 13.81 -9.97
N TYR A 98 8.26 14.75 -10.55
CA TYR A 98 8.42 16.18 -10.38
C TYR A 98 7.05 16.87 -10.41
N PRO A 99 6.80 17.92 -9.61
CA PRO A 99 7.71 18.59 -8.66
C PRO A 99 8.06 17.73 -7.44
N GLU A 100 9.19 18.03 -6.78
CA GLU A 100 9.75 17.20 -5.70
C GLU A 100 8.79 17.02 -4.51
N ALA A 101 8.05 18.07 -4.16
CA ALA A 101 7.06 18.01 -3.08
C ALA A 101 5.90 17.03 -3.33
N LEU A 102 5.69 16.64 -4.58
CA LEU A 102 4.71 15.63 -4.98
C LEU A 102 5.34 14.27 -5.27
N ALA A 103 6.67 14.14 -5.18
CA ALA A 103 7.38 12.93 -5.55
C ALA A 103 6.84 11.69 -4.80
N GLY A 104 6.55 10.65 -5.55
CA GLY A 104 5.97 9.40 -5.05
C GLY A 104 4.44 9.38 -4.95
N GLN A 105 3.77 10.53 -4.98
CA GLN A 105 2.30 10.56 -4.99
C GLN A 105 1.75 9.94 -6.29
N LEU A 106 0.60 9.27 -6.16
CA LEU A 106 0.01 8.59 -7.31
C LEU A 106 -0.69 9.54 -8.28
N VAL A 107 -0.40 9.36 -9.55
CA VAL A 107 -1.31 9.71 -10.64
C VAL A 107 -2.19 8.49 -10.91
N THR A 108 -3.50 8.66 -10.80
CA THR A 108 -4.45 7.54 -10.95
C THR A 108 -4.30 6.82 -12.29
N GLU A 109 -4.45 5.51 -12.27
CA GLU A 109 -4.40 4.67 -13.47
C GLU A 109 -5.46 5.04 -14.49
N ALA A 110 -6.63 5.54 -14.04
CA ALA A 110 -7.71 5.98 -14.90
C ALA A 110 -7.28 7.05 -15.94
N ILE A 111 -6.27 7.86 -15.65
CA ILE A 111 -5.74 8.86 -16.58
C ILE A 111 -5.18 8.19 -17.85
N ARG A 112 -4.52 7.04 -17.71
CA ARG A 112 -4.01 6.26 -18.83
C ARG A 112 -5.14 5.63 -19.64
N SER A 113 -6.17 5.10 -18.96
CA SER A 113 -7.34 4.52 -19.64
C SER A 113 -8.19 5.53 -20.41
N VAL A 114 -8.08 6.83 -20.08
CA VAL A 114 -8.78 7.92 -20.79
C VAL A 114 -7.94 8.49 -21.94
N GLY A 115 -6.69 8.07 -22.10
CA GLY A 115 -5.91 8.35 -23.29
C GLY A 115 -4.58 9.06 -23.10
N ALA A 116 -4.12 9.29 -21.85
CA ALA A 116 -2.77 9.76 -21.63
C ALA A 116 -1.76 8.69 -22.03
N GLN A 117 -0.72 9.07 -22.75
CA GLN A 117 0.33 8.17 -23.23
C GLN A 117 1.60 8.28 -22.39
N VAL A 118 2.36 7.19 -22.35
CA VAL A 118 3.68 7.18 -21.69
C VAL A 118 4.74 7.34 -22.77
N VAL A 119 5.48 8.46 -22.73
CA VAL A 119 6.48 8.78 -23.71
C VAL A 119 7.83 9.08 -23.04
N ASN A 120 8.93 8.79 -23.74
CA ASN A 120 10.27 9.06 -23.27
C ASN A 120 10.70 10.53 -23.51
N ALA A 121 11.97 10.86 -23.26
CA ALA A 121 12.52 12.21 -23.47
C ALA A 121 12.45 12.68 -24.92
N ASP A 122 12.46 11.77 -25.89
CA ASP A 122 12.41 12.04 -27.33
C ASP A 122 10.95 12.14 -27.84
N GLY A 123 9.95 12.02 -26.95
CA GLY A 123 8.53 12.01 -27.30
C GLY A 123 8.04 10.68 -27.90
N ILE A 124 8.86 9.63 -27.82
CA ILE A 124 8.51 8.32 -28.37
C ILE A 124 7.64 7.55 -27.40
N HIS A 125 6.48 7.10 -27.86
CA HIS A 125 5.61 6.16 -27.17
C HIS A 125 6.26 4.77 -27.23
N PHE A 126 6.64 4.21 -26.09
CA PHE A 126 7.49 3.02 -26.02
C PHE A 126 6.82 1.79 -25.42
N ILE A 127 5.61 1.93 -24.87
CA ILE A 127 4.88 0.85 -24.18
C ILE A 127 3.38 1.13 -24.20
N ASP A 128 2.58 0.07 -24.26
CA ASP A 128 1.13 0.15 -24.02
C ASP A 128 0.84 0.59 -22.56
N GLU A 129 0.16 1.68 -22.39
CA GLU A 129 -0.22 2.25 -21.10
C GLU A 129 -1.11 1.34 -20.26
N MET A 130 -1.81 0.41 -20.91
CA MET A 130 -2.72 -0.54 -20.26
C MET A 130 -2.04 -1.87 -19.91
N ALA A 131 -0.74 -2.01 -20.20
CA ALA A 131 0.06 -3.15 -19.76
C ALA A 131 0.00 -3.34 -18.24
N TYR A 132 0.25 -4.56 -17.77
CA TYR A 132 0.33 -4.85 -16.35
C TYR A 132 1.34 -3.93 -15.64
N ARG A 133 1.07 -3.62 -14.38
CA ARG A 133 1.85 -2.62 -13.62
C ARG A 133 3.34 -2.92 -13.55
N ASP A 134 3.71 -4.18 -13.38
CA ASP A 134 5.10 -4.64 -13.35
C ASP A 134 5.79 -4.49 -14.72
N VAL A 135 5.08 -4.81 -15.80
CA VAL A 135 5.57 -4.66 -17.18
C VAL A 135 5.80 -3.18 -17.49
N LEU A 136 4.81 -2.33 -17.21
CA LEU A 136 4.92 -0.89 -17.46
C LEU A 136 5.98 -0.23 -16.57
N ALA A 137 6.05 -0.58 -15.28
CA ALA A 137 7.08 -0.07 -14.38
C ALA A 137 8.48 -0.52 -14.84
N GLY A 138 8.64 -1.76 -15.25
CA GLY A 138 9.89 -2.29 -15.79
C GLY A 138 10.32 -1.57 -17.06
N ALA A 139 9.40 -1.28 -17.99
CA ALA A 139 9.68 -0.51 -19.21
C ALA A 139 10.14 0.91 -18.89
N ILE A 140 9.47 1.62 -17.95
CA ILE A 140 9.91 2.96 -17.53
C ILE A 140 11.31 2.94 -16.91
N ILE A 141 11.59 1.96 -16.04
CA ILE A 141 12.92 1.80 -15.45
C ILE A 141 13.99 1.55 -16.54
N LYS A 142 13.66 0.73 -17.54
CA LYS A 142 14.54 0.46 -18.67
C LYS A 142 14.82 1.73 -19.47
N GLU A 143 13.80 2.48 -19.88
CA GLU A 143 13.95 3.74 -20.62
C GLU A 143 14.87 4.74 -19.89
N THR A 144 14.64 4.91 -18.58
CA THR A 144 15.46 5.83 -17.78
C THR A 144 16.91 5.37 -17.62
N ARG A 145 17.16 4.05 -17.47
CA ARG A 145 18.52 3.48 -17.39
C ARG A 145 19.28 3.55 -18.71
N GLU A 146 18.60 3.49 -19.82
CA GLU A 146 19.17 3.60 -21.16
C GLU A 146 19.36 5.07 -21.61
N GLY A 147 19.15 6.03 -20.70
CA GLY A 147 19.40 7.45 -20.96
C GLY A 147 18.29 8.16 -21.76
N ARG A 148 17.14 7.53 -21.96
CA ARG A 148 15.99 8.14 -22.64
C ARG A 148 14.94 8.72 -21.69
N GLY A 149 15.30 8.91 -20.42
CA GLY A 149 14.49 9.60 -19.43
C GLY A 149 14.74 11.10 -19.41
N VAL A 150 13.82 11.81 -18.78
CA VAL A 150 13.91 13.26 -18.53
C VAL A 150 14.49 13.50 -17.16
N THR A 151 15.58 14.25 -17.09
CA THR A 151 16.25 14.58 -15.83
C THR A 151 15.62 15.84 -15.22
N THR A 152 15.26 15.75 -13.93
CA THR A 152 14.72 16.87 -13.15
C THR A 152 15.84 17.78 -12.65
N PRO A 153 15.54 19.02 -12.19
CA PRO A 153 16.54 19.93 -11.63
C PRO A 153 17.32 19.35 -10.44
N ASN A 154 16.72 18.43 -9.69
CA ASN A 154 17.37 17.77 -8.54
C ASN A 154 18.01 16.39 -8.90
N GLY A 155 18.20 16.12 -10.20
CA GLY A 155 18.90 14.94 -10.70
C GLY A 155 18.10 13.64 -10.71
N LYS A 156 16.80 13.65 -10.36
CA LYS A 156 15.92 12.48 -10.57
C LYS A 156 15.60 12.34 -12.05
N ILE A 157 15.29 11.11 -12.47
CA ILE A 157 15.00 10.81 -13.88
C ILE A 157 13.62 10.17 -13.94
N GLY A 158 12.77 10.62 -14.87
CA GLY A 158 11.45 10.08 -15.12
C GLY A 158 11.13 10.00 -16.61
N VAL A 159 9.89 9.64 -16.93
CA VAL A 159 9.31 9.69 -18.28
C VAL A 159 8.05 10.54 -18.26
N TRP A 160 7.62 11.03 -19.41
CA TRP A 160 6.40 11.81 -19.51
C TRP A 160 5.16 10.90 -19.51
N LEU A 161 4.19 11.27 -18.73
CA LEU A 161 2.79 10.90 -18.91
C LEU A 161 2.13 12.06 -19.66
N ASP A 162 1.86 11.89 -20.94
CA ASP A 162 1.30 12.90 -21.82
C ASP A 162 -0.20 13.09 -21.51
N THR A 163 -0.48 13.86 -20.47
CA THR A 163 -1.83 14.18 -20.02
C THR A 163 -2.58 15.12 -20.95
N PRO A 164 -1.94 16.08 -21.70
CA PRO A 164 -2.58 16.87 -22.74
C PRO A 164 -3.25 16.02 -23.85
N MET A 165 -2.71 14.84 -24.13
CA MET A 165 -3.28 13.91 -25.12
C MET A 165 -4.75 13.54 -24.82
N ILE A 166 -5.18 13.62 -23.54
CA ILE A 166 -6.57 13.36 -23.15
C ILE A 166 -7.52 14.36 -23.81
N ASP A 167 -7.19 15.64 -23.71
CA ASP A 167 -8.03 16.71 -24.31
C ASP A 167 -7.97 16.67 -25.83
N LEU A 168 -6.82 16.34 -26.43
CA LEU A 168 -6.70 16.15 -27.86
C LEU A 168 -7.56 15.02 -28.40
N LYS A 169 -7.68 13.90 -27.68
CA LYS A 169 -8.47 12.72 -28.07
C LYS A 169 -9.95 12.86 -27.77
N ASN A 170 -10.31 13.51 -26.66
CA ASN A 170 -11.68 13.45 -26.13
C ASN A 170 -12.38 14.83 -26.07
N GLY A 171 -11.71 15.88 -26.51
CA GLY A 171 -12.21 17.27 -26.50
C GLY A 171 -11.65 18.07 -25.32
N GLU A 172 -11.50 19.36 -25.55
CA GLU A 172 -10.96 20.34 -24.61
C GLU A 172 -11.71 20.33 -23.26
N GLY A 173 -10.97 20.36 -22.16
CA GLY A 173 -11.48 20.37 -20.79
C GLY A 173 -11.85 18.99 -20.24
N THR A 174 -11.67 17.91 -20.99
CA THR A 174 -11.96 16.53 -20.54
C THR A 174 -11.11 16.17 -19.33
N LEU A 175 -9.80 16.47 -19.35
CA LEU A 175 -8.90 16.21 -18.22
C LEU A 175 -9.35 16.93 -16.95
N ALA A 176 -9.64 18.23 -17.04
CA ALA A 176 -10.06 19.02 -15.89
C ALA A 176 -11.40 18.55 -15.32
N LYS A 177 -12.32 18.16 -16.17
CA LYS A 177 -13.64 17.66 -15.78
C LYS A 177 -13.58 16.29 -15.09
N GLN A 178 -12.78 15.37 -15.61
CA GLN A 178 -12.71 14.00 -15.07
C GLN A 178 -11.73 13.86 -13.90
N PHE A 179 -10.67 14.67 -13.88
CA PHE A 179 -9.60 14.59 -12.88
C PHE A 179 -9.28 15.94 -12.22
N PRO A 180 -10.29 16.64 -11.65
CA PRO A 180 -10.08 17.97 -11.05
C PRO A 180 -9.03 17.93 -9.92
N GLY A 181 -8.92 16.82 -9.19
CA GLY A 181 -7.92 16.66 -8.13
C GLY A 181 -6.48 16.62 -8.65
N LEU A 182 -6.24 16.17 -9.90
CA LEU A 182 -4.92 16.25 -10.51
C LEU A 182 -4.58 17.71 -10.81
N ILE A 183 -5.48 18.43 -11.51
CA ILE A 183 -5.30 19.85 -11.84
C ILE A 183 -4.98 20.64 -10.58
N HIS A 184 -5.87 20.60 -9.56
CA HIS A 184 -5.69 21.36 -8.32
C HIS A 184 -4.37 21.02 -7.58
N ARG A 185 -3.88 19.77 -7.67
CA ARG A 185 -2.63 19.37 -7.05
C ARG A 185 -1.42 20.04 -7.70
N PHE A 186 -1.41 20.17 -9.03
CA PHE A 186 -0.29 20.70 -9.79
C PHE A 186 -0.34 22.22 -9.94
N GLU A 187 -1.52 22.85 -9.91
CA GLU A 187 -1.69 24.31 -9.94
C GLU A 187 -0.86 25.02 -8.87
N ARG A 188 -0.67 24.41 -7.69
CA ARG A 188 0.15 24.96 -6.61
C ARG A 188 1.63 25.09 -6.96
N TYR A 189 2.04 24.53 -8.07
CA TYR A 189 3.41 24.53 -8.58
C TYR A 189 3.52 25.15 -9.96
N ASP A 190 2.51 25.95 -10.35
CA ASP A 190 2.41 26.60 -11.65
C ASP A 190 2.49 25.63 -12.84
N ILE A 191 2.03 24.39 -12.65
CA ILE A 191 1.97 23.36 -13.69
C ILE A 191 0.51 23.09 -14.01
N ASP A 192 0.13 23.22 -15.29
CA ASP A 192 -1.17 22.85 -15.82
C ASP A 192 -1.07 21.49 -16.55
N PRO A 193 -1.57 20.40 -15.95
CA PRO A 193 -1.52 19.07 -16.59
C PRO A 193 -2.31 18.94 -17.89
N ALA A 194 -3.19 19.89 -18.21
CA ALA A 194 -3.88 19.93 -19.49
C ALA A 194 -3.01 20.48 -20.63
N LYS A 195 -1.93 21.19 -20.29
CA LYS A 195 -1.00 21.80 -21.27
C LYS A 195 0.41 21.23 -21.20
N THR A 196 0.79 20.72 -20.05
CA THR A 196 2.14 20.22 -19.80
C THR A 196 2.07 18.76 -19.31
N PRO A 197 2.76 17.83 -19.97
CA PRO A 197 2.84 16.45 -19.50
C PRO A 197 3.32 16.34 -18.05
N VAL A 198 2.85 15.34 -17.31
CA VAL A 198 3.27 15.07 -15.95
C VAL A 198 4.48 14.13 -15.96
N LEU A 199 5.55 14.51 -15.26
CA LEU A 199 6.72 13.65 -15.15
C LEU A 199 6.46 12.56 -14.11
N ILE A 200 6.60 11.29 -14.51
CA ILE A 200 6.33 10.12 -13.68
C ILE A 200 7.56 9.20 -13.58
N TYR A 201 7.61 8.45 -12.47
CA TYR A 201 8.52 7.34 -12.24
C TYR A 201 7.84 6.29 -11.34
N PRO A 202 8.20 5.01 -11.45
CA PRO A 202 7.63 3.98 -10.57
C PRO A 202 7.80 4.31 -9.10
N THR A 203 6.71 4.12 -8.33
CA THR A 203 6.66 4.35 -6.89
C THR A 203 6.23 3.07 -6.17
N LEU A 204 6.86 2.78 -5.03
CA LEU A 204 6.48 1.64 -4.20
C LEU A 204 5.07 1.86 -3.68
N HIS A 205 4.17 0.91 -3.92
CA HIS A 205 2.75 1.12 -3.75
C HIS A 205 2.06 0.09 -2.88
N TYR A 206 2.37 -1.19 -3.02
CA TYR A 206 1.67 -2.26 -2.32
C TYR A 206 2.61 -3.44 -2.03
N GLN A 207 2.49 -3.98 -0.81
CA GLN A 207 3.16 -5.21 -0.43
C GLN A 207 2.26 -6.40 -0.73
N ASN A 208 2.71 -7.34 -1.61
CA ASN A 208 1.94 -8.55 -1.90
C ASN A 208 2.25 -9.69 -0.92
N GLY A 209 3.44 -9.68 -0.36
CA GLY A 209 3.84 -10.63 0.68
C GLY A 209 3.41 -10.20 2.07
N GLY A 210 3.51 -11.10 3.03
CA GLY A 210 3.15 -10.83 4.43
C GLY A 210 2.87 -12.09 5.22
N ILE A 211 2.06 -11.97 6.26
CA ILE A 211 1.69 -13.07 7.15
C ILE A 211 0.89 -14.12 6.38
N SER A 212 1.33 -15.38 6.47
CA SER A 212 0.61 -16.53 5.90
C SER A 212 -0.65 -16.80 6.72
N VAL A 213 -1.79 -16.87 6.06
CA VAL A 213 -3.09 -17.14 6.69
C VAL A 213 -3.86 -18.20 5.89
N ASP A 214 -4.78 -18.87 6.56
CA ASP A 214 -5.74 -19.75 5.92
C ASP A 214 -6.92 -18.99 5.29
N ALA A 215 -7.87 -19.72 4.70
CA ALA A 215 -9.06 -19.12 4.08
C ALA A 215 -9.98 -18.39 5.09
N GLN A 216 -9.80 -18.59 6.39
CA GLN A 216 -10.51 -17.96 7.49
C GLN A 216 -9.69 -16.83 8.14
N CYS A 217 -8.59 -16.42 7.50
CA CYS A 217 -7.66 -15.41 7.99
C CYS A 217 -6.92 -15.78 9.29
N LYS A 218 -6.95 -17.06 9.69
CA LYS A 218 -6.23 -17.54 10.87
C LYS A 218 -4.78 -17.82 10.50
N THR A 219 -3.85 -17.43 11.37
CA THR A 219 -2.44 -17.84 11.27
C THR A 219 -2.27 -19.26 11.84
N GLU A 220 -1.08 -19.86 11.70
CA GLU A 220 -0.75 -21.10 12.39
C GLU A 220 -0.54 -20.94 13.90
N VAL A 221 -0.45 -19.69 14.39
CA VAL A 221 -0.35 -19.37 15.81
C VAL A 221 -1.76 -19.20 16.39
N ASP A 222 -2.08 -19.97 17.40
CA ASP A 222 -3.37 -19.86 18.05
C ASP A 222 -3.58 -18.49 18.68
N GLY A 223 -4.80 -17.98 18.60
CA GLY A 223 -5.14 -16.65 19.12
C GLY A 223 -4.85 -15.51 18.17
N LEU A 224 -4.23 -15.78 17.00
CA LEU A 224 -3.79 -14.74 16.08
C LEU A 224 -4.40 -14.91 14.68
N TRP A 225 -4.98 -13.82 14.18
CA TRP A 225 -5.50 -13.65 12.82
C TRP A 225 -4.83 -12.46 12.15
N ALA A 226 -4.88 -12.42 10.84
CA ALA A 226 -4.43 -11.26 10.08
C ALA A 226 -5.32 -11.03 8.85
N CYS A 227 -5.51 -9.76 8.45
CA CYS A 227 -6.25 -9.42 7.24
C CYS A 227 -5.74 -8.11 6.61
N GLY A 228 -6.03 -7.91 5.33
CA GLY A 228 -5.55 -6.77 4.55
C GLY A 228 -4.08 -6.89 4.16
N GLU A 229 -3.45 -5.76 3.81
CA GLU A 229 -2.10 -5.71 3.23
C GLU A 229 -0.97 -6.32 4.09
N VAL A 230 -1.21 -6.54 5.37
CA VAL A 230 -0.25 -7.25 6.24
C VAL A 230 -0.16 -8.75 5.91
N THR A 231 -1.14 -9.31 5.18
CA THR A 231 -1.17 -10.73 4.79
C THR A 231 -0.44 -10.98 3.48
N GLY A 232 0.16 -12.16 3.35
CA GLY A 232 0.84 -12.60 2.14
C GLY A 232 0.12 -13.73 1.42
N GLY A 233 0.24 -13.74 0.08
CA GLY A 233 -0.23 -14.85 -0.74
C GLY A 233 -1.64 -14.69 -1.32
N LEU A 234 -2.49 -13.85 -0.75
CA LEU A 234 -3.86 -13.63 -1.23
C LEU A 234 -3.91 -13.18 -2.70
N HIS A 235 -3.00 -12.31 -3.07
CA HIS A 235 -2.88 -11.76 -4.42
C HIS A 235 -1.74 -12.39 -5.24
N GLY A 236 -1.16 -13.48 -4.77
CA GLY A 236 0.07 -14.01 -5.33
C GLY A 236 1.20 -12.98 -5.20
N LYS A 237 2.01 -12.82 -6.25
CA LYS A 237 3.13 -11.86 -6.28
C LYS A 237 2.82 -10.54 -6.99
N ASN A 238 1.60 -10.37 -7.53
CA ASN A 238 1.24 -9.16 -8.29
C ASN A 238 -0.27 -8.90 -8.24
N ARG A 239 -0.69 -8.02 -7.34
CA ARG A 239 -2.10 -7.69 -7.11
C ARG A 239 -2.71 -6.97 -8.32
N LEU A 240 -3.91 -7.37 -8.72
CA LEU A 240 -4.72 -6.64 -9.71
C LEU A 240 -5.27 -5.33 -9.12
N MET A 241 -5.42 -4.33 -9.98
CA MET A 241 -5.97 -3.01 -9.62
C MET A 241 -7.33 -3.14 -8.91
N GLY A 242 -7.53 -2.37 -7.84
CA GLY A 242 -8.78 -2.32 -7.08
C GLY A 242 -8.94 -3.42 -6.04
N ASN A 243 -8.29 -4.57 -6.21
CA ASN A 243 -8.49 -5.73 -5.34
C ASN A 243 -8.08 -5.52 -3.87
N SER A 244 -7.24 -4.52 -3.57
CA SER A 244 -6.92 -4.21 -2.17
C SER A 244 -8.13 -3.72 -1.36
N LEU A 245 -9.04 -2.97 -1.99
CA LEU A 245 -10.28 -2.54 -1.32
C LEU A 245 -11.24 -3.70 -1.11
N LEU A 246 -11.35 -4.61 -2.09
CA LEU A 246 -12.14 -5.84 -1.94
C LEU A 246 -11.56 -6.74 -0.85
N ASP A 247 -10.24 -6.87 -0.81
CA ASP A 247 -9.51 -7.62 0.21
C ASP A 247 -9.90 -7.16 1.62
N ILE A 248 -9.67 -5.90 1.95
CA ILE A 248 -9.93 -5.41 3.30
C ILE A 248 -11.39 -5.54 3.72
N LEU A 249 -12.34 -5.43 2.79
CA LEU A 249 -13.77 -5.60 3.07
C LEU A 249 -14.14 -7.08 3.29
N VAL A 250 -13.70 -7.96 2.38
CA VAL A 250 -14.05 -9.38 2.41
C VAL A 250 -13.32 -10.08 3.55
N PHE A 251 -12.00 -9.92 3.64
CA PHE A 251 -11.19 -10.65 4.62
C PHE A 251 -11.23 -10.01 6.01
N GLY A 252 -11.46 -8.69 6.11
CA GLY A 252 -11.77 -8.06 7.38
C GLY A 252 -13.04 -8.62 8.01
N ARG A 253 -14.13 -8.80 7.22
CA ARG A 253 -15.35 -9.45 7.68
C ARG A 253 -15.10 -10.93 8.02
N ARG A 254 -14.41 -11.66 7.14
CA ARG A 254 -14.16 -13.09 7.32
C ARG A 254 -13.31 -13.38 8.56
N SER A 255 -12.29 -12.56 8.84
CA SER A 255 -11.49 -12.69 10.07
C SER A 255 -12.35 -12.48 11.32
N ALA A 256 -13.25 -11.50 11.32
CA ALA A 256 -14.16 -11.26 12.44
C ALA A 256 -15.15 -12.41 12.66
N GLU A 257 -15.72 -12.98 11.59
CA GLU A 257 -16.58 -14.15 11.65
C GLU A 257 -15.82 -15.38 12.19
N SER A 258 -14.59 -15.61 11.71
CA SER A 258 -13.71 -16.68 12.18
C SER A 258 -13.39 -16.56 13.68
N VAL A 259 -13.03 -15.37 14.13
CA VAL A 259 -12.79 -15.08 15.56
C VAL A 259 -14.04 -15.36 16.38
N LYS A 260 -15.22 -14.90 15.92
CA LYS A 260 -16.49 -15.13 16.61
C LYS A 260 -16.78 -16.61 16.83
N ASP A 261 -16.48 -17.45 15.85
CA ASP A 261 -16.70 -18.90 15.92
C ASP A 261 -15.64 -19.63 16.76
N ASP A 262 -14.47 -19.05 16.92
CA ASP A 262 -13.34 -19.61 17.68
C ASP A 262 -13.40 -19.23 19.19
N ILE A 263 -13.79 -18.01 19.52
CA ILE A 263 -13.82 -17.51 20.91
C ILE A 263 -14.60 -18.42 21.89
N PRO A 264 -15.78 -18.98 21.56
CA PRO A 264 -16.51 -19.88 22.46
C PRO A 264 -15.78 -21.18 22.80
N LYS A 265 -14.84 -21.58 21.93
CA LYS A 265 -14.03 -22.81 22.09
C LYS A 265 -12.82 -22.58 23.00
N ARG A 266 -12.50 -21.31 23.29
CA ARG A 266 -11.38 -20.90 24.13
C ARG A 266 -11.83 -20.75 25.57
N GLY A 267 -11.03 -21.25 26.50
CA GLY A 267 -11.23 -21.05 27.94
C GLY A 267 -11.18 -19.58 28.34
N ALA A 268 -11.38 -19.33 29.62
CA ALA A 268 -11.14 -18.01 30.20
C ALA A 268 -9.66 -17.62 30.00
N LEU A 269 -9.40 -16.33 29.82
CA LEU A 269 -8.03 -15.81 29.75
C LEU A 269 -7.30 -16.15 31.06
N THR A 270 -6.24 -16.92 30.95
CA THR A 270 -5.29 -17.12 32.05
C THR A 270 -4.19 -16.09 31.86
N LEU A 271 -4.10 -15.14 32.76
CA LEU A 271 -2.99 -14.19 32.82
C LEU A 271 -1.96 -14.78 33.77
N ASN A 272 -0.78 -15.11 33.26
CA ASN A 272 0.37 -15.49 34.07
C ASN A 272 1.18 -14.26 34.48
#